data_270bbbec342d8a0fc51c606f8cf27f43
#
_entry.id   270bbbec342d8a0fc51c606f8cf27f43
#
_cell.length_a   1.000
_cell.length_b   1.000
_cell.length_c   1.000
_cell.angle_alpha   90.00
_cell.angle_beta   90.00
_cell.angle_gamma   90.00
#
_symmetry.space_group_name_H-M   'P 1'
#
loop_
_entity.id
_entity.type
_entity.pdbx_description
1 polymer ?
#
loop_
_entity_poly.entity_id
_entity_poly.type
_entity_poly.pdbx_seq_one_letter_code
_entity_poly.pdbx_strand_id
1 'polypeptide(L)'
;MKKKFIAACALVLSALAFTACGSTNQKLTFDPNWRSNVLSETPAGTKETLTYKIEFEENSFLQKDYFTVKYCATPGSYVTTLEYLEDDTYKYVTELSVPVEYTMTADKTQTKAFTDVIKTETVFKKASEYLKPVYSKETAHCYSPNNFATPKIEYAYTEYHYEFLTEYNDSLTKGTLTRTDKTPQPRTLLPENRYPGGVSKTSFEIDQKKYTYLENDQLLFAFRGLSNSAIAVSKTVSVYNASLLSMERITTTPAESAKTTFNLSIGGQETKPYTIEYTPISIKSDNKNSGISQTLWYAKTTSNTANQFRNALLKIVVPMHFGLGTLTYTLTKADFSVQA
;
A
#
# COMPACT_ATOMS: atom_id res chain seq x y z
N MET A 1 27.63 31.93 -4.50
CA MET A 1 27.63 31.43 -5.88
C MET A 1 26.63 30.28 -5.94
N LYS A 2 25.52 30.47 -6.67
CA LYS A 2 24.44 29.48 -6.81
C LYS A 2 24.84 28.50 -7.94
N LYS A 3 25.17 27.25 -7.63
CA LYS A 3 25.31 26.20 -8.64
C LYS A 3 23.95 25.52 -8.84
N LYS A 4 23.36 25.76 -10.00
CA LYS A 4 22.20 25.04 -10.50
C LYS A 4 22.67 23.65 -10.95
N PHE A 5 22.19 22.58 -10.31
CA PHE A 5 22.29 21.24 -10.84
C PHE A 5 21.15 21.03 -11.85
N ILE A 6 21.52 20.95 -13.11
CA ILE A 6 20.64 20.52 -14.19
C ILE A 6 20.81 19.01 -14.30
N ALA A 7 19.82 18.26 -13.87
CA ALA A 7 19.75 16.83 -14.13
C ALA A 7 19.18 16.63 -15.55
N ALA A 8 20.02 16.21 -16.47
CA ALA A 8 19.62 15.77 -17.79
C ALA A 8 19.11 14.33 -17.67
N CYS A 9 17.81 14.13 -17.65
CA CYS A 9 17.19 12.84 -17.93
C CYS A 9 16.99 12.70 -19.43
N ALA A 10 17.68 11.72 -20.01
CA ALA A 10 17.47 11.32 -21.40
C ALA A 10 16.06 10.74 -21.55
N LEU A 11 15.21 11.43 -22.31
CA LEU A 11 13.91 10.94 -22.76
C LEU A 11 14.15 9.92 -23.89
N VAL A 12 13.79 8.67 -23.64
CA VAL A 12 13.45 7.74 -24.72
C VAL A 12 11.95 7.87 -24.93
N LEU A 13 11.58 8.67 -25.93
CA LEU A 13 10.22 8.75 -26.46
C LEU A 13 9.97 7.51 -27.34
N SER A 14 9.24 6.55 -26.80
CA SER A 14 8.42 5.66 -27.62
C SER A 14 7.00 6.20 -27.57
N ALA A 15 6.66 7.00 -28.59
CA ALA A 15 5.32 7.48 -28.81
C ALA A 15 4.44 6.32 -29.30
N LEU A 16 3.75 5.65 -28.39
CA LEU A 16 2.53 4.93 -28.71
C LEU A 16 1.38 5.86 -28.36
N ALA A 17 0.85 6.50 -29.39
CA ALA A 17 -0.37 7.27 -29.34
C ALA A 17 -1.53 6.31 -29.05
N PHE A 18 -1.83 6.09 -27.77
CA PHE A 18 -3.15 5.61 -27.39
C PHE A 18 -4.09 6.80 -27.38
N THR A 19 -4.91 6.87 -28.41
CA THR A 19 -6.09 7.74 -28.44
C THR A 19 -6.87 7.55 -27.16
N ALA A 20 -6.84 8.57 -26.31
CA ALA A 20 -7.70 8.67 -25.14
C ALA A 20 -9.14 8.74 -25.61
N CYS A 21 -9.80 7.61 -25.74
CA CYS A 21 -11.24 7.53 -25.85
C CYS A 21 -11.83 8.10 -24.56
N GLY A 22 -12.75 9.04 -24.70
CA GLY A 22 -13.30 9.86 -23.65
C GLY A 22 -13.64 9.11 -22.36
N SER A 23 -13.27 9.72 -21.25
CA SER A 23 -13.54 9.20 -19.91
C SER A 23 -15.04 9.19 -19.63
N THR A 24 -15.71 8.11 -20.00
CA THR A 24 -17.02 7.81 -19.40
C THR A 24 -16.81 7.54 -17.93
N ASN A 25 -17.66 8.12 -17.07
CA ASN A 25 -17.69 7.91 -15.63
C ASN A 25 -17.74 6.40 -15.32
N GLN A 26 -16.60 5.75 -15.18
CA GLN A 26 -16.55 4.33 -14.88
C GLN A 26 -16.46 4.16 -13.36
N LYS A 27 -17.63 4.09 -12.73
CA LYS A 27 -17.68 3.58 -11.38
C LYS A 27 -17.17 2.14 -11.37
N LEU A 28 -16.38 1.79 -10.36
CA LEU A 28 -15.96 0.41 -10.17
C LEU A 28 -17.17 -0.40 -9.71
N THR A 29 -17.41 -1.51 -10.37
CA THR A 29 -18.39 -2.51 -9.94
C THR A 29 -17.66 -3.71 -9.37
N PHE A 30 -17.98 -4.07 -8.15
CA PHE A 30 -17.34 -5.18 -7.45
C PHE A 30 -18.23 -6.42 -7.54
N ASP A 31 -17.62 -7.55 -7.93
CA ASP A 31 -18.27 -8.86 -7.94
C ASP A 31 -18.67 -9.28 -6.52
N PRO A 32 -19.90 -9.73 -6.25
CA PRO A 32 -20.31 -10.22 -4.95
C PRO A 32 -19.43 -11.36 -4.41
N ASN A 33 -18.90 -12.20 -5.29
CA ASN A 33 -18.06 -13.34 -4.93
C ASN A 33 -16.55 -13.05 -5.08
N TRP A 34 -16.15 -11.81 -4.95
CA TRP A 34 -14.79 -11.35 -5.17
C TRP A 34 -13.73 -12.07 -4.32
N ARG A 35 -14.13 -12.70 -3.24
CA ARG A 35 -13.23 -13.37 -2.32
C ARG A 35 -13.04 -14.84 -2.62
N SER A 36 -14.06 -15.51 -3.13
CA SER A 36 -14.04 -16.94 -3.46
C SER A 36 -15.00 -17.26 -4.59
N ASN A 37 -14.60 -18.16 -5.50
CA ASN A 37 -15.50 -18.69 -6.53
C ASN A 37 -16.35 -19.86 -6.02
N VAL A 38 -16.11 -20.36 -4.81
CA VAL A 38 -16.69 -21.59 -4.28
C VAL A 38 -17.96 -21.34 -3.49
N LEU A 39 -18.05 -20.19 -2.83
CA LEU A 39 -19.17 -19.88 -1.94
C LEU A 39 -20.04 -18.82 -2.57
N SER A 40 -21.27 -19.15 -2.87
CA SER A 40 -22.31 -18.19 -3.27
C SER A 40 -22.60 -17.20 -2.15
N GLU A 41 -22.44 -17.64 -0.90
CA GLU A 41 -22.55 -16.83 0.30
C GLU A 41 -21.31 -17.06 1.18
N THR A 42 -20.83 -16.00 1.81
CA THR A 42 -19.73 -16.09 2.76
C THR A 42 -20.31 -16.11 4.16
N PRO A 43 -20.09 -17.19 4.96
CA PRO A 43 -20.51 -17.20 6.35
C PRO A 43 -19.85 -16.10 7.15
N ALA A 44 -20.59 -15.50 8.11
CA ALA A 44 -20.01 -14.59 9.10
C ALA A 44 -18.84 -15.27 9.84
N GLY A 45 -17.83 -14.48 10.20
CA GLY A 45 -16.61 -15.00 10.83
C GLY A 45 -15.63 -15.65 9.85
N THR A 46 -15.92 -15.69 8.55
CA THR A 46 -14.93 -16.15 7.57
C THR A 46 -13.78 -15.18 7.50
N LYS A 47 -12.56 -15.72 7.61
CA LYS A 47 -11.33 -14.96 7.68
C LYS A 47 -10.31 -15.45 6.65
N GLU A 48 -9.71 -14.51 5.93
CA GLU A 48 -8.56 -14.74 5.07
C GLU A 48 -7.34 -14.05 5.68
N THR A 49 -6.21 -14.74 5.79
CA THR A 49 -4.94 -14.14 6.19
C THR A 49 -3.90 -14.42 5.13
N LEU A 50 -3.30 -13.36 4.58
CA LEU A 50 -2.21 -13.43 3.61
C LEU A 50 -0.94 -12.90 4.25
N THR A 51 0.15 -13.67 4.18
CA THR A 51 1.45 -13.29 4.73
C THR A 51 2.47 -13.12 3.62
N TYR A 52 3.14 -11.99 3.62
CA TYR A 52 4.17 -11.63 2.65
C TYR A 52 5.52 -11.52 3.35
N LYS A 53 6.55 -12.02 2.70
CA LYS A 53 7.95 -11.71 3.00
C LYS A 53 8.31 -10.41 2.30
N ILE A 54 9.05 -9.53 2.98
CA ILE A 54 9.55 -8.29 2.40
C ILE A 54 11.06 -8.39 2.22
N GLU A 55 11.52 -8.02 1.04
CA GLU A 55 12.92 -7.94 0.67
C GLU A 55 13.21 -6.54 0.09
N PHE A 56 14.44 -6.09 0.28
CA PHE A 56 14.89 -4.79 -0.21
C PHE A 56 16.04 -4.97 -1.19
N GLU A 57 15.91 -4.33 -2.34
CA GLU A 57 16.95 -4.18 -3.34
C GLU A 57 17.45 -2.74 -3.32
N GLU A 58 18.70 -2.55 -2.91
CA GLU A 58 19.32 -1.24 -2.81
C GLU A 58 19.70 -0.69 -4.18
N ASN A 59 19.49 0.61 -4.39
CA ASN A 59 20.01 1.30 -5.55
C ASN A 59 21.51 1.62 -5.35
N SER A 60 22.38 0.90 -6.05
CA SER A 60 23.83 1.01 -5.94
C SER A 60 24.42 2.36 -6.41
N PHE A 61 23.63 3.20 -7.10
CA PHE A 61 24.08 4.50 -7.57
C PHE A 61 23.98 5.63 -6.54
N LEU A 62 23.34 5.38 -5.40
CA LEU A 62 23.21 6.39 -4.35
C LEU A 62 24.45 6.41 -3.45
N GLN A 63 25.30 7.42 -3.64
CA GLN A 63 26.34 7.74 -2.67
C GLN A 63 25.72 8.49 -1.48
N LYS A 64 25.89 7.94 -0.28
CA LYS A 64 25.50 8.56 0.98
C LYS A 64 26.77 9.01 1.68
N ASP A 65 26.97 10.33 1.78
CA ASP A 65 28.24 10.90 2.24
C ASP A 65 28.52 10.58 3.72
N TYR A 66 27.49 10.53 4.57
CA TYR A 66 27.66 10.42 6.01
C TYR A 66 27.13 9.13 6.64
N PHE A 67 26.12 8.53 6.07
CA PHE A 67 25.55 7.28 6.58
C PHE A 67 24.98 6.41 5.44
N THR A 68 24.87 5.12 5.71
CA THR A 68 24.14 4.18 4.87
C THR A 68 22.86 3.77 5.57
N VAL A 69 21.82 3.45 4.76
CA VAL A 69 20.56 2.90 5.25
C VAL A 69 20.37 1.53 4.63
N LYS A 70 20.11 0.54 5.46
CA LYS A 70 19.81 -0.82 5.02
C LYS A 70 18.44 -1.22 5.52
N TYR A 71 17.53 -1.43 4.58
CA TYR A 71 16.22 -2.02 4.86
C TYR A 71 16.29 -3.53 4.77
N CYS A 72 15.47 -4.22 5.56
CA CYS A 72 15.35 -5.68 5.52
C CYS A 72 16.69 -6.41 5.65
N ALA A 73 17.58 -5.96 6.55
CA ALA A 73 18.79 -6.72 6.91
C ALA A 73 18.43 -8.16 7.33
N THR A 74 17.28 -8.31 7.99
CA THR A 74 16.49 -9.54 8.09
C THR A 74 15.19 -9.31 7.33
N PRO A 75 14.58 -10.35 6.71
CA PRO A 75 13.33 -10.16 5.97
C PRO A 75 12.27 -9.46 6.80
N GLY A 76 11.64 -8.44 6.22
CA GLY A 76 10.45 -7.83 6.77
C GLY A 76 9.21 -8.70 6.54
N SER A 77 8.09 -8.30 7.12
CA SER A 77 6.81 -8.97 6.96
C SER A 77 5.67 -7.99 6.70
N TYR A 78 4.72 -8.43 5.91
CA TYR A 78 3.44 -7.75 5.72
C TYR A 78 2.35 -8.80 5.82
N VAL A 79 1.41 -8.58 6.72
CA VAL A 79 0.28 -9.48 6.94
C VAL A 79 -1.00 -8.73 6.67
N THR A 80 -1.89 -9.31 5.89
CA THR A 80 -3.23 -8.78 5.68
C THR A 80 -4.26 -9.78 6.17
N THR A 81 -5.27 -9.30 6.84
CA THR A 81 -6.40 -10.09 7.29
C THR A 81 -7.69 -9.45 6.84
N LEU A 82 -8.50 -10.22 6.14
CA LEU A 82 -9.85 -9.85 5.77
C LEU A 82 -10.83 -10.74 6.51
N GLU A 83 -11.75 -10.14 7.25
CA GLU A 83 -12.78 -10.81 8.02
C GLU A 83 -14.15 -10.32 7.55
N TYR A 84 -15.04 -11.25 7.22
CA TYR A 84 -16.45 -10.96 7.03
C TYR A 84 -17.15 -10.99 8.38
N LEU A 85 -17.72 -9.87 8.78
CA LEU A 85 -18.43 -9.77 10.06
C LEU A 85 -19.89 -10.23 9.90
N GLU A 86 -20.78 -9.34 9.53
CA GLU A 86 -22.21 -9.57 9.25
C GLU A 86 -22.71 -8.44 8.35
N ASP A 87 -23.91 -8.56 7.79
CA ASP A 87 -24.61 -7.50 7.05
C ASP A 87 -23.74 -6.82 5.98
N ASP A 88 -23.05 -7.63 5.16
CA ASP A 88 -22.11 -7.16 4.15
C ASP A 88 -20.98 -6.26 4.71
N THR A 89 -20.71 -6.36 6.00
CA THR A 89 -19.65 -5.63 6.67
C THR A 89 -18.36 -6.46 6.71
N TYR A 90 -17.26 -5.82 6.38
CA TYR A 90 -15.94 -6.41 6.34
C TYR A 90 -14.97 -5.60 7.19
N LYS A 91 -14.04 -6.30 7.80
CA LYS A 91 -12.89 -5.70 8.47
C LYS A 91 -11.62 -6.14 7.76
N TYR A 92 -10.83 -5.17 7.31
CA TYR A 92 -9.53 -5.39 6.69
C TYR A 92 -8.45 -4.83 7.60
N VAL A 93 -7.55 -5.70 8.03
CA VAL A 93 -6.44 -5.35 8.93
C VAL A 93 -5.15 -5.62 8.20
N THR A 94 -4.19 -4.69 8.30
CA THR A 94 -2.84 -4.90 7.79
C THR A 94 -1.80 -4.64 8.89
N GLU A 95 -0.72 -5.37 8.83
CA GLU A 95 0.44 -5.16 9.70
C GLU A 95 1.72 -5.25 8.88
N LEU A 96 2.43 -4.14 8.78
CA LEU A 96 3.71 -4.00 8.13
C LEU A 96 4.81 -3.93 9.18
N SER A 97 5.89 -4.69 8.98
CA SER A 97 7.09 -4.66 9.83
C SER A 97 8.32 -4.70 8.94
N VAL A 98 9.09 -3.61 8.91
CA VAL A 98 10.28 -3.46 8.08
C VAL A 98 11.48 -3.11 8.94
N PRO A 99 12.43 -4.03 9.17
CA PRO A 99 13.70 -3.71 9.83
C PRO A 99 14.49 -2.67 9.03
N VAL A 100 15.03 -1.66 9.70
CA VAL A 100 15.86 -0.61 9.11
C VAL A 100 17.10 -0.40 9.97
N GLU A 101 18.26 -0.29 9.31
CA GLU A 101 19.55 -0.08 9.97
C GLU A 101 20.24 1.14 9.37
N TYR A 102 20.73 2.03 10.24
CA TYR A 102 21.51 3.20 9.91
C TYR A 102 22.95 2.99 10.40
N THR A 103 23.93 3.14 9.52
CA THR A 103 25.35 2.98 9.86
C THR A 103 26.13 4.19 9.37
N MET A 104 26.96 4.79 10.23
CA MET A 104 27.81 5.91 9.84
C MET A 104 28.91 5.44 8.87
N THR A 105 29.15 6.22 7.81
CA THR A 105 30.15 5.87 6.79
C THR A 105 31.58 6.00 7.33
N ALA A 106 31.84 7.04 8.13
CA ALA A 106 33.14 7.32 8.72
C ALA A 106 33.51 6.38 9.87
N ASP A 107 32.51 5.93 10.63
CA ASP A 107 32.69 5.02 11.77
C ASP A 107 31.60 3.94 11.73
N LYS A 108 31.91 2.82 11.12
CA LYS A 108 30.98 1.69 10.93
C LYS A 108 30.58 1.00 12.23
N THR A 109 31.20 1.33 13.37
CA THR A 109 30.77 0.82 14.68
C THR A 109 29.56 1.59 15.20
N GLN A 110 29.30 2.80 14.70
CA GLN A 110 28.10 3.58 15.05
C GLN A 110 26.94 3.14 14.16
N THR A 111 26.15 2.21 14.70
CA THR A 111 24.97 1.65 14.04
C THR A 111 23.75 1.80 14.94
N LYS A 112 22.59 2.11 14.33
CA LYS A 112 21.29 2.11 14.96
C LYS A 112 20.33 1.25 14.13
N ALA A 113 19.67 0.31 14.81
CA ALA A 113 18.70 -0.58 14.20
C ALA A 113 17.30 -0.32 14.81
N PHE A 114 16.31 -0.28 13.93
CA PHE A 114 14.91 -0.03 14.26
C PHE A 114 14.02 -0.98 13.48
N THR A 115 12.72 -0.89 13.75
CA THR A 115 11.70 -1.55 12.93
C THR A 115 10.61 -0.54 12.64
N ASP A 116 10.38 -0.25 11.36
CA ASP A 116 9.21 0.49 10.92
C ASP A 116 8.00 -0.40 11.06
N VAL A 117 6.97 0.06 11.79
CA VAL A 117 5.72 -0.67 12.00
C VAL A 117 4.55 0.21 11.58
N ILE A 118 3.72 -0.31 10.67
CA ILE A 118 2.45 0.30 10.31
C ILE A 118 1.34 -0.73 10.48
N LYS A 119 0.32 -0.38 11.26
CA LYS A 119 -0.87 -1.20 11.45
C LYS A 119 -2.09 -0.43 11.01
N THR A 120 -2.93 -1.06 10.19
CA THR A 120 -4.19 -0.46 9.75
C THR A 120 -5.37 -1.36 10.08
N GLU A 121 -6.52 -0.74 10.32
CA GLU A 121 -7.80 -1.41 10.44
C GLU A 121 -8.83 -0.58 9.69
N THR A 122 -9.42 -1.13 8.64
CA THR A 122 -10.46 -0.48 7.87
C THR A 122 -11.74 -1.33 7.93
N VAL A 123 -12.83 -0.72 8.41
CA VAL A 123 -14.16 -1.33 8.35
C VAL A 123 -14.93 -0.71 7.20
N PHE A 124 -15.55 -1.55 6.38
CA PHE A 124 -16.34 -1.13 5.25
C PHE A 124 -17.54 -2.03 5.00
N LYS A 125 -18.57 -1.47 4.36
CA LYS A 125 -19.72 -2.22 3.88
C LYS A 125 -19.63 -2.41 2.38
N LYS A 126 -19.95 -3.61 1.92
CA LYS A 126 -20.17 -3.87 0.51
C LYS A 126 -21.60 -3.53 0.17
N ALA A 127 -21.82 -2.35 -0.40
CA ALA A 127 -23.07 -2.06 -1.11
C ALA A 127 -23.02 -2.73 -2.50
N SER A 128 -24.16 -2.89 -3.18
CA SER A 128 -24.30 -3.65 -4.42
C SER A 128 -23.26 -3.37 -5.51
N GLU A 129 -22.71 -2.16 -5.52
CA GLU A 129 -21.77 -1.73 -6.58
C GLU A 129 -20.48 -1.08 -6.06
N TYR A 130 -20.29 -0.90 -4.75
CA TYR A 130 -19.12 -0.21 -4.21
C TYR A 130 -18.76 -0.67 -2.78
N LEU A 131 -17.53 -0.42 -2.39
CA LEU A 131 -17.04 -0.64 -1.02
C LEU A 131 -17.15 0.68 -0.26
N LYS A 132 -18.08 0.76 0.68
CA LYS A 132 -18.32 1.95 1.49
C LYS A 132 -17.49 1.88 2.77
N PRO A 133 -16.43 2.68 2.93
CA PRO A 133 -15.72 2.75 4.21
C PRO A 133 -16.62 3.33 5.30
N VAL A 134 -16.52 2.77 6.49
CA VAL A 134 -17.17 3.23 7.73
C VAL A 134 -16.16 4.02 8.54
N TYR A 135 -15.00 3.43 8.78
CA TYR A 135 -13.83 4.09 9.35
C TYR A 135 -12.55 3.39 8.91
N SER A 136 -11.44 4.11 9.03
CA SER A 136 -10.10 3.56 8.94
C SER A 136 -9.25 4.08 10.09
N LYS A 137 -8.47 3.20 10.70
CA LYS A 137 -7.50 3.54 11.74
C LYS A 137 -6.13 3.06 11.31
N GLU A 138 -5.15 3.94 11.32
CA GLU A 138 -3.74 3.62 11.08
C GLU A 138 -2.90 4.03 12.28
N THR A 139 -1.93 3.21 12.66
CA THR A 139 -0.85 3.57 13.58
C THR A 139 0.45 3.36 12.84
N ALA A 140 1.23 4.44 12.68
CA ALA A 140 2.53 4.42 12.02
C ALA A 140 3.62 4.83 13.00
N HIS A 141 4.60 3.94 13.23
CA HIS A 141 5.82 4.22 13.96
C HIS A 141 7.02 3.88 13.08
N CYS A 142 7.67 4.90 12.55
CA CYS A 142 8.67 4.76 11.50
C CYS A 142 9.89 5.65 11.74
N TYR A 143 11.00 5.24 11.14
CA TYR A 143 12.30 5.89 11.20
C TYR A 143 12.78 6.17 9.80
N SER A 144 12.42 7.34 9.26
CA SER A 144 12.76 7.73 7.89
C SER A 144 14.16 8.33 7.78
N PRO A 145 14.91 8.03 6.69
CA PRO A 145 16.20 8.65 6.47
C PRO A 145 16.12 10.16 6.43
N ASN A 146 17.03 10.82 7.10
CA ASN A 146 17.16 12.26 7.08
C ASN A 146 18.11 12.66 5.94
N ASN A 147 17.78 13.71 5.21
CA ASN A 147 18.62 14.25 4.15
C ASN A 147 19.65 15.27 4.66
N PHE A 148 19.74 15.49 5.95
CA PHE A 148 20.74 16.38 6.52
C PHE A 148 22.12 15.73 6.51
N ALA A 149 23.09 16.45 5.95
CA ALA A 149 24.49 16.09 6.03
C ALA A 149 24.98 16.32 7.46
N THR A 150 25.12 15.25 8.24
CA THR A 150 25.54 15.33 9.63
C THR A 150 26.45 14.17 10.00
N PRO A 151 27.52 14.42 10.74
CA PRO A 151 28.43 13.37 11.20
C PRO A 151 27.91 12.65 12.46
N LYS A 152 26.68 12.90 12.91
CA LYS A 152 26.12 12.31 14.13
C LYS A 152 25.00 11.33 13.79
N ILE A 153 25.10 10.12 14.30
CA ILE A 153 24.13 9.04 14.04
C ILE A 153 22.70 9.41 14.47
N GLU A 154 22.53 10.22 15.51
CA GLU A 154 21.24 10.65 16.01
C GLU A 154 20.47 11.51 15.00
N TYR A 155 21.15 12.09 14.02
CA TYR A 155 20.54 12.89 12.97
C TYR A 155 20.42 12.18 11.63
N ALA A 156 20.84 10.91 11.54
CA ALA A 156 20.75 10.13 10.31
C ALA A 156 19.30 9.76 9.95
N TYR A 157 18.41 9.77 10.91
CA TYR A 157 17.01 9.41 10.76
C TYR A 157 16.09 10.41 11.46
N THR A 158 14.82 10.38 11.07
CA THR A 158 13.71 11.09 11.73
C THR A 158 12.71 10.06 12.24
N GLU A 159 12.49 10.02 13.54
CA GLU A 159 11.45 9.21 14.15
C GLU A 159 10.12 9.95 14.07
N TYR A 160 9.04 9.23 13.71
CA TYR A 160 7.68 9.70 13.84
C TYR A 160 6.75 8.57 14.28
N HIS A 161 5.80 8.91 15.15
CA HIS A 161 4.79 8.00 15.63
C HIS A 161 3.44 8.71 15.65
N TYR A 162 2.52 8.28 14.78
CA TYR A 162 1.20 8.88 14.61
C TYR A 162 0.09 7.84 14.65
N GLU A 163 -1.05 8.27 15.14
CA GLU A 163 -2.33 7.62 14.90
C GLU A 163 -3.17 8.49 13.97
N PHE A 164 -3.79 7.86 12.98
CA PHE A 164 -4.74 8.44 12.05
C PHE A 164 -6.07 7.70 12.22
N LEU A 165 -7.14 8.44 12.48
CA LEU A 165 -8.50 7.92 12.49
C LEU A 165 -9.33 8.69 11.48
N THR A 166 -9.79 8.01 10.45
CA THR A 166 -10.70 8.58 9.45
C THR A 166 -12.09 7.98 9.64
N GLU A 167 -13.07 8.84 9.86
CA GLU A 167 -14.46 8.49 10.03
C GLU A 167 -15.28 9.05 8.84
N TYR A 168 -16.27 8.30 8.38
CA TYR A 168 -17.08 8.66 7.21
C TYR A 168 -18.54 8.82 7.59
N ASN A 169 -19.21 9.77 6.96
CA ASN A 169 -20.66 9.91 7.12
C ASN A 169 -21.42 8.83 6.32
N ASP A 170 -22.68 8.59 6.69
CA ASP A 170 -23.50 7.55 6.08
C ASP A 170 -23.71 7.68 4.58
N SER A 171 -23.77 8.90 4.06
CA SER A 171 -23.92 9.17 2.63
C SER A 171 -22.59 9.09 1.85
N LEU A 172 -21.44 8.90 2.53
CA LEU A 172 -20.10 8.92 1.96
C LEU A 172 -19.84 10.18 1.12
N THR A 173 -20.28 11.32 1.61
CA THR A 173 -20.01 12.63 1.01
C THR A 173 -18.95 13.42 1.77
N LYS A 174 -18.62 12.97 2.97
CA LYS A 174 -17.67 13.64 3.86
C LYS A 174 -16.88 12.63 4.68
N GLY A 175 -15.58 12.88 4.85
CA GLY A 175 -14.74 12.23 5.83
C GLY A 175 -14.17 13.23 6.84
N THR A 176 -13.80 12.74 8.00
CA THR A 176 -13.10 13.50 9.04
C THR A 176 -11.89 12.69 9.50
N LEU A 177 -10.70 13.25 9.26
CA LEU A 177 -9.43 12.71 9.73
C LEU A 177 -9.08 13.33 11.07
N THR A 178 -8.83 12.50 12.07
CA THR A 178 -8.18 12.87 13.34
C THR A 178 -6.76 12.33 13.33
N ARG A 179 -5.76 13.20 13.45
CA ARG A 179 -4.36 12.83 13.61
C ARG A 179 -3.94 13.06 15.05
N THR A 180 -3.27 12.08 15.65
CA THR A 180 -2.72 12.19 17.01
C THR A 180 -1.23 11.89 16.95
N ASP A 181 -0.43 12.86 17.37
CA ASP A 181 1.02 12.69 17.50
C ASP A 181 1.36 11.88 18.77
N LYS A 182 2.07 10.80 18.59
CA LYS A 182 2.62 9.95 19.66
C LYS A 182 4.15 9.99 19.67
N THR A 183 4.76 10.81 18.82
CA THR A 183 6.22 10.87 18.68
C THR A 183 6.88 11.27 20.00
N PRO A 184 7.91 10.55 20.46
CA PRO A 184 8.67 10.92 21.65
C PRO A 184 9.25 12.33 21.57
N GLN A 185 9.30 12.99 22.69
CA GLN A 185 9.89 14.34 22.78
C GLN A 185 11.39 14.26 23.13
N PRO A 186 12.22 15.18 22.63
CA PRO A 186 11.91 16.31 21.77
C PRO A 186 11.78 15.93 20.28
N ARG A 187 10.85 16.59 19.56
CA ARG A 187 10.55 16.36 18.13
C ARG A 187 11.47 17.20 17.21
N THR A 188 12.76 17.23 17.49
CA THR A 188 13.70 18.20 16.90
C THR A 188 13.87 18.13 15.38
N LEU A 189 13.53 17.01 14.74
CA LEU A 189 13.74 16.80 13.30
C LEU A 189 12.44 16.75 12.48
N LEU A 190 11.28 16.81 13.12
CA LEU A 190 10.00 16.80 12.42
C LEU A 190 9.59 18.21 12.02
N PRO A 191 9.33 18.47 10.72
CA PRO A 191 8.83 19.77 10.30
C PRO A 191 7.38 19.98 10.77
N GLU A 192 7.16 20.97 11.63
CA GLU A 192 5.88 21.24 12.31
C GLU A 192 4.71 21.48 11.33
N ASN A 193 4.97 22.12 10.20
CA ASN A 193 3.95 22.38 9.18
C ASN A 193 3.41 21.11 8.51
N ARG A 194 4.19 20.04 8.48
CA ARG A 194 3.80 18.74 7.89
C ARG A 194 3.38 17.75 8.96
N TYR A 195 4.03 17.79 10.10
CA TYR A 195 3.82 16.86 11.21
C TYR A 195 3.53 17.64 12.50
N PRO A 196 2.35 18.28 12.62
CA PRO A 196 2.01 19.06 13.82
C PRO A 196 1.93 18.15 15.05
N GLY A 197 2.39 18.68 16.20
CA GLY A 197 2.25 18.01 17.48
C GLY A 197 0.81 17.96 17.98
N GLY A 198 0.56 17.06 18.93
CA GLY A 198 -0.73 16.93 19.58
C GLY A 198 -1.81 16.29 18.71
N VAL A 199 -3.04 16.80 18.83
CA VAL A 199 -4.21 16.29 18.08
C VAL A 199 -4.70 17.34 17.09
N SER A 200 -4.90 16.93 15.84
CA SER A 200 -5.49 17.77 14.81
C SER A 200 -6.65 17.07 14.12
N LYS A 201 -7.67 17.85 13.71
CA LYS A 201 -8.81 17.36 12.95
C LYS A 201 -8.95 18.10 11.64
N THR A 202 -9.20 17.36 10.57
CA THR A 202 -9.41 17.89 9.22
C THR A 202 -10.60 17.19 8.60
N SER A 203 -11.58 17.94 8.11
CA SER A 203 -12.69 17.41 7.34
C SER A 203 -12.42 17.58 5.84
N PHE A 204 -12.87 16.63 5.04
CA PHE A 204 -12.75 16.65 3.59
C PHE A 204 -14.04 16.18 2.93
N GLU A 205 -14.30 16.73 1.74
CA GLU A 205 -15.45 16.39 0.92
C GLU A 205 -15.11 15.22 -0.01
N ILE A 206 -16.09 14.34 -0.25
CA ILE A 206 -15.99 13.19 -1.14
C ILE A 206 -16.96 13.37 -2.30
N ASP A 207 -16.44 13.59 -3.50
CA ASP A 207 -17.22 13.62 -4.74
C ASP A 207 -17.13 12.30 -5.49
N GLN A 208 -18.20 11.51 -5.44
CA GLN A 208 -18.33 10.24 -6.15
C GLN A 208 -18.97 10.36 -7.54
N LYS A 209 -19.26 11.57 -8.03
CA LYS A 209 -19.92 11.74 -9.34
C LYS A 209 -19.06 11.26 -10.49
N LYS A 210 -17.74 11.47 -10.39
CA LYS A 210 -16.79 11.16 -11.46
C LYS A 210 -15.98 9.91 -11.22
N TYR A 211 -15.53 9.68 -10.00
CA TYR A 211 -14.65 8.58 -9.63
C TYR A 211 -15.22 7.83 -8.41
N THR A 212 -15.00 6.52 -8.36
CA THR A 212 -15.23 5.76 -7.13
C THR A 212 -14.25 6.24 -6.07
N TYR A 213 -14.74 6.58 -4.90
CA TYR A 213 -13.91 6.83 -3.73
C TYR A 213 -13.54 5.51 -3.08
N LEU A 214 -12.27 5.33 -2.77
CA LEU A 214 -11.75 4.25 -1.94
C LEU A 214 -10.99 4.87 -0.76
N GLU A 215 -11.11 4.26 0.38
CA GLU A 215 -10.22 4.54 1.49
C GLU A 215 -8.80 4.08 1.13
N ASN A 216 -7.76 4.78 1.59
CA ASN A 216 -6.38 4.52 1.18
C ASN A 216 -5.95 3.07 1.44
N ASP A 217 -6.29 2.53 2.61
CA ASP A 217 -5.92 1.17 2.99
C ASP A 217 -6.76 0.10 2.27
N GLN A 218 -7.94 0.46 1.74
CA GLN A 218 -8.72 -0.42 0.87
C GLN A 218 -8.13 -0.57 -0.52
N LEU A 219 -7.25 0.35 -0.96
CA LEU A 219 -6.82 0.41 -2.35
C LEU A 219 -6.22 -0.91 -2.83
N LEU A 220 -5.32 -1.50 -2.05
CA LEU A 220 -4.67 -2.77 -2.38
C LEU A 220 -5.64 -3.95 -2.44
N PHE A 221 -6.67 -3.90 -1.63
CA PHE A 221 -7.68 -4.92 -1.53
C PHE A 221 -8.80 -4.77 -2.58
N ALA A 222 -9.20 -3.54 -2.88
CA ALA A 222 -10.37 -3.24 -3.70
C ALA A 222 -10.32 -3.86 -5.11
N PHE A 223 -9.13 -3.90 -5.72
CA PHE A 223 -8.98 -4.47 -7.06
C PHE A 223 -9.23 -5.99 -7.13
N ARG A 224 -9.21 -6.69 -6.01
CA ARG A 224 -9.59 -8.11 -5.95
C ARG A 224 -11.07 -8.34 -6.29
N GLY A 225 -11.91 -7.35 -6.07
CA GLY A 225 -13.34 -7.38 -6.40
C GLY A 225 -13.66 -7.20 -7.88
N LEU A 226 -12.66 -6.95 -8.72
CA LEU A 226 -12.88 -6.73 -10.15
C LEU A 226 -12.82 -8.06 -10.91
N SER A 227 -13.63 -8.17 -11.98
CA SER A 227 -13.52 -9.29 -12.91
C SER A 227 -12.18 -9.24 -13.66
N ASN A 228 -11.75 -10.37 -14.25
CA ASN A 228 -10.52 -10.41 -15.04
C ASN A 228 -10.52 -9.40 -16.20
N SER A 229 -11.67 -9.15 -16.82
CA SER A 229 -11.81 -8.13 -17.87
C SER A 229 -11.75 -6.71 -17.31
N ALA A 230 -12.31 -6.46 -16.14
CA ALA A 230 -12.28 -5.15 -15.52
C ALA A 230 -10.90 -4.78 -14.99
N ILE A 231 -10.14 -5.73 -14.45
CA ILE A 231 -8.78 -5.53 -13.95
C ILE A 231 -7.77 -5.29 -15.09
N ALA A 232 -8.06 -5.78 -16.29
CA ALA A 232 -7.25 -5.59 -17.49
C ALA A 232 -7.41 -4.22 -18.15
N VAL A 233 -8.22 -3.32 -17.61
CA VAL A 233 -8.48 -1.98 -18.15
C VAL A 233 -8.06 -0.93 -17.13
N SER A 234 -7.39 0.14 -17.60
CA SER A 234 -7.02 1.27 -16.77
C SER A 234 -8.23 1.86 -16.04
N LYS A 235 -8.10 2.12 -14.76
CA LYS A 235 -9.13 2.70 -13.89
C LYS A 235 -8.56 3.92 -13.16
N THR A 236 -9.44 4.84 -12.80
CA THR A 236 -9.10 5.96 -11.93
C THR A 236 -10.06 5.98 -10.75
N VAL A 237 -9.51 6.05 -9.55
CA VAL A 237 -10.24 6.17 -8.29
C VAL A 237 -9.80 7.44 -7.56
N SER A 238 -10.59 7.92 -6.62
CA SER A 238 -10.19 8.97 -5.69
C SER A 238 -9.90 8.38 -4.33
N VAL A 239 -8.84 8.86 -3.68
CA VAL A 239 -8.47 8.51 -2.31
C VAL A 239 -8.14 9.78 -1.54
N TYR A 240 -8.28 9.76 -0.22
CA TYR A 240 -7.78 10.83 0.62
C TYR A 240 -6.42 10.43 1.21
N ASN A 241 -5.39 11.21 0.89
CA ASN A 241 -4.06 11.01 1.45
C ASN A 241 -3.95 11.70 2.80
N ALA A 242 -3.98 10.94 3.87
CA ALA A 242 -3.94 11.44 5.25
C ALA A 242 -2.63 12.17 5.58
N SER A 243 -1.50 11.77 4.98
CA SER A 243 -0.20 12.41 5.20
C SER A 243 -0.08 13.75 4.50
N LEU A 244 -0.70 13.91 3.33
CA LEU A 244 -0.68 15.15 2.54
C LEU A 244 -1.93 16.02 2.76
N LEU A 245 -2.93 15.54 3.51
CA LEU A 245 -4.22 16.19 3.75
C LEU A 245 -4.91 16.61 2.44
N SER A 246 -4.86 15.76 1.43
CA SER A 246 -5.37 16.08 0.09
C SER A 246 -6.10 14.91 -0.55
N MET A 247 -7.13 15.24 -1.34
CA MET A 247 -7.75 14.28 -2.26
C MET A 247 -6.81 14.06 -3.45
N GLU A 248 -6.58 12.80 -3.80
CA GLU A 248 -5.74 12.38 -4.90
C GLU A 248 -6.51 11.48 -5.86
N ARG A 249 -6.09 11.46 -7.10
CA ARG A 249 -6.57 10.50 -8.10
C ARG A 249 -5.50 9.46 -8.32
N ILE A 250 -5.87 8.22 -8.12
CA ILE A 250 -5.00 7.07 -8.35
C ILE A 250 -5.42 6.42 -9.67
N THR A 251 -4.49 6.39 -10.61
CA THR A 251 -4.70 5.73 -11.91
C THR A 251 -3.98 4.40 -11.90
N THR A 252 -4.69 3.37 -12.36
CA THR A 252 -4.16 2.03 -12.57
C THR A 252 -3.81 1.84 -14.04
N THR A 253 -2.68 1.19 -14.30
CA THR A 253 -2.26 0.82 -15.65
C THR A 253 -1.90 -0.66 -15.64
N PRO A 254 -2.77 -1.54 -16.19
CA PRO A 254 -2.47 -2.96 -16.31
C PRO A 254 -1.41 -3.21 -17.38
N ALA A 255 -0.57 -4.22 -17.14
CA ALA A 255 0.34 -4.77 -18.12
C ALA A 255 -0.17 -6.12 -18.65
N GLU A 256 0.52 -6.71 -19.60
CA GLU A 256 0.22 -8.03 -20.10
C GLU A 256 0.32 -9.08 -18.99
N SER A 257 -0.60 -10.04 -19.02
CA SER A 257 -0.60 -11.13 -18.05
C SER A 257 0.61 -12.03 -18.27
N ALA A 258 1.17 -12.52 -17.18
CA ALA A 258 2.33 -13.40 -17.18
C ALA A 258 2.10 -14.58 -16.22
N LYS A 259 2.98 -15.58 -16.27
CA LYS A 259 3.00 -16.71 -15.36
C LYS A 259 4.32 -16.77 -14.63
N THR A 260 4.27 -17.06 -13.33
CA THR A 260 5.48 -17.34 -12.55
C THR A 260 5.18 -18.33 -11.43
N THR A 261 6.22 -18.89 -10.83
CA THR A 261 6.09 -19.85 -9.74
C THR A 261 6.32 -19.12 -8.40
N PHE A 262 5.36 -19.30 -7.50
CA PHE A 262 5.42 -18.85 -6.11
C PHE A 262 5.53 -20.09 -5.19
N ASN A 263 6.38 -20.02 -4.20
CA ASN A 263 6.47 -21.03 -3.14
C ASN A 263 5.53 -20.61 -2.00
N LEU A 264 4.39 -21.29 -1.87
CA LEU A 264 3.32 -20.91 -0.95
C LEU A 264 2.99 -22.04 0.03
N SER A 265 2.72 -21.67 1.27
CA SER A 265 1.99 -22.48 2.25
C SER A 265 0.52 -22.07 2.22
N ILE A 266 -0.39 -23.03 2.02
CA ILE A 266 -1.82 -22.79 1.94
C ILE A 266 -2.55 -23.61 2.99
N GLY A 267 -3.37 -22.97 3.82
CA GLY A 267 -4.14 -23.65 4.85
C GLY A 267 -3.28 -24.41 5.85
N GLY A 268 -2.11 -23.89 6.20
CA GLY A 268 -1.18 -24.52 7.14
C GLY A 268 -0.40 -25.73 6.57
N GLN A 269 -0.53 -26.02 5.27
CA GLN A 269 0.21 -27.12 4.64
C GLN A 269 1.67 -26.71 4.39
N GLU A 270 2.51 -27.71 4.09
CA GLU A 270 3.89 -27.47 3.67
C GLU A 270 3.97 -26.55 2.45
N THR A 271 5.03 -25.75 2.40
CA THR A 271 5.31 -24.86 1.28
C THR A 271 5.56 -25.66 0.01
N LYS A 272 4.79 -25.36 -1.05
CA LYS A 272 4.89 -26.00 -2.37
C LYS A 272 4.99 -24.96 -3.48
N PRO A 273 5.59 -25.30 -4.64
CA PRO A 273 5.60 -24.42 -5.79
C PRO A 273 4.23 -24.41 -6.50
N TYR A 274 3.71 -23.20 -6.76
CA TYR A 274 2.48 -22.99 -7.53
C TYR A 274 2.78 -22.07 -8.71
N THR A 275 2.55 -22.53 -9.92
CA THR A 275 2.64 -21.69 -11.12
C THR A 275 1.30 -20.97 -11.31
N ILE A 276 1.33 -19.66 -11.13
CA ILE A 276 0.13 -18.82 -11.12
C ILE A 276 0.22 -17.80 -12.26
N GLU A 277 -0.87 -17.68 -13.02
CA GLU A 277 -1.04 -16.60 -13.98
C GLU A 277 -1.52 -15.34 -13.24
N TYR A 278 -0.93 -14.20 -13.54
CA TYR A 278 -1.22 -12.92 -12.88
C TYR A 278 -1.26 -11.76 -13.87
N THR A 279 -1.91 -10.68 -13.47
CA THR A 279 -1.91 -9.40 -14.18
C THR A 279 -1.16 -8.38 -13.32
N PRO A 280 -0.02 -7.84 -13.81
CA PRO A 280 0.63 -6.71 -13.15
C PRO A 280 -0.19 -5.44 -13.37
N ILE A 281 -0.36 -4.65 -12.30
CA ILE A 281 -1.05 -3.36 -12.35
C ILE A 281 -0.15 -2.33 -11.70
N SER A 282 0.29 -1.34 -12.46
CA SER A 282 0.94 -0.16 -11.90
C SER A 282 -0.13 0.80 -11.38
N ILE A 283 0.03 1.28 -10.15
CA ILE A 283 -0.79 2.33 -9.56
C ILE A 283 0.05 3.58 -9.35
N LYS A 284 -0.51 4.73 -9.65
CA LYS A 284 0.18 6.01 -9.53
C LYS A 284 -0.78 7.13 -9.17
N SER A 285 -0.38 7.98 -8.22
CA SER A 285 -1.07 9.22 -7.91
C SER A 285 -0.82 10.30 -8.97
N ASP A 286 -1.81 11.14 -9.23
CA ASP A 286 -1.66 12.39 -10.01
C ASP A 286 -0.94 13.49 -9.20
N ASN A 287 -0.85 13.36 -7.88
CA ASN A 287 -0.11 14.26 -7.03
C ASN A 287 1.38 13.89 -7.00
N LYS A 288 2.23 14.75 -7.51
CA LYS A 288 3.69 14.54 -7.59
C LYS A 288 4.37 14.41 -6.22
N ASN A 289 3.75 14.93 -5.17
CA ASN A 289 4.25 14.83 -3.80
C ASN A 289 3.78 13.56 -3.09
N SER A 290 2.90 12.80 -3.71
CA SER A 290 2.43 11.52 -3.19
C SER A 290 3.48 10.44 -3.38
N GLY A 291 3.66 9.61 -2.36
CA GLY A 291 4.48 8.41 -2.45
C GLY A 291 3.81 7.24 -3.15
N ILE A 292 2.55 7.38 -3.60
CA ILE A 292 1.81 6.29 -4.21
C ILE A 292 2.31 6.05 -5.64
N SER A 293 3.25 5.10 -5.76
CA SER A 293 3.75 4.58 -7.02
C SER A 293 4.16 3.13 -6.77
N GLN A 294 3.34 2.16 -7.17
CA GLN A 294 3.54 0.75 -6.85
C GLN A 294 3.13 -0.12 -8.04
N THR A 295 3.66 -1.34 -8.08
CA THR A 295 3.18 -2.36 -9.01
C THR A 295 2.62 -3.53 -8.21
N LEU A 296 1.40 -3.91 -8.50
CA LEU A 296 0.62 -4.94 -7.83
C LEU A 296 0.40 -6.11 -8.78
N TRP A 297 0.66 -7.34 -8.32
CA TRP A 297 0.47 -8.54 -9.12
C TRP A 297 -0.74 -9.31 -8.61
N TYR A 298 -1.86 -9.24 -9.33
CA TYR A 298 -3.08 -9.96 -8.96
C TYR A 298 -3.19 -11.28 -9.71
N ALA A 299 -3.42 -12.37 -8.97
CA ALA A 299 -3.69 -13.68 -9.54
C ALA A 299 -4.91 -13.62 -10.44
N LYS A 300 -4.80 -14.19 -11.66
CA LYS A 300 -5.96 -14.40 -12.51
C LYS A 300 -6.79 -15.57 -12.00
N THR A 301 -8.09 -15.41 -12.08
CA THR A 301 -9.02 -16.50 -11.88
C THR A 301 -8.98 -17.43 -13.08
N THR A 302 -8.47 -18.65 -12.90
CA THR A 302 -8.48 -19.71 -13.92
C THR A 302 -9.32 -20.89 -13.44
N SER A 303 -9.83 -21.70 -14.38
CA SER A 303 -10.71 -22.82 -14.07
C SER A 303 -10.09 -23.89 -13.16
N ASN A 304 -8.76 -24.00 -13.15
CA ASN A 304 -8.05 -25.08 -12.45
C ASN A 304 -7.45 -24.70 -11.10
N THR A 305 -7.23 -23.39 -10.85
CA THR A 305 -6.70 -22.87 -9.59
C THR A 305 -7.66 -21.86 -8.96
N ALA A 306 -8.82 -21.75 -9.53
CA ALA A 306 -9.77 -20.67 -9.38
C ALA A 306 -10.16 -20.35 -7.94
N ASN A 307 -10.20 -21.39 -7.12
CA ASN A 307 -10.85 -21.27 -5.82
C ASN A 307 -9.93 -20.80 -4.72
N GLN A 308 -8.61 -20.83 -4.93
CA GLN A 308 -7.63 -20.52 -3.90
C GLN A 308 -6.98 -19.13 -4.07
N PHE A 309 -6.92 -18.63 -5.29
CA PHE A 309 -6.14 -17.42 -5.60
C PHE A 309 -6.91 -16.34 -6.34
N ARG A 310 -8.24 -16.40 -6.39
CA ARG A 310 -9.03 -15.42 -7.14
C ARG A 310 -8.61 -14.00 -6.80
N ASN A 311 -8.01 -13.32 -7.79
CA ASN A 311 -7.49 -11.97 -7.66
C ASN A 311 -6.65 -11.73 -6.38
N ALA A 312 -6.08 -12.81 -5.79
CA ALA A 312 -5.19 -12.63 -4.66
C ALA A 312 -4.00 -11.77 -5.07
N LEU A 313 -3.59 -10.87 -4.20
CA LEU A 313 -2.41 -10.06 -4.39
C LEU A 313 -1.18 -10.93 -4.11
N LEU A 314 -0.42 -11.27 -5.16
CA LEU A 314 0.72 -12.19 -5.07
C LEU A 314 2.03 -11.46 -4.76
N LYS A 315 2.15 -10.23 -5.27
CA LYS A 315 3.37 -9.44 -5.13
C LYS A 315 3.06 -7.95 -5.14
N ILE A 316 3.79 -7.18 -4.34
CA ILE A 316 3.78 -5.72 -4.33
C ILE A 316 5.21 -5.25 -4.55
N VAL A 317 5.43 -4.33 -5.47
CA VAL A 317 6.73 -3.71 -5.72
C VAL A 317 6.61 -2.22 -5.46
N VAL A 318 7.36 -1.71 -4.48
CA VAL A 318 7.30 -0.33 -3.99
C VAL A 318 8.66 0.34 -4.18
N PRO A 319 8.81 1.24 -5.17
CA PRO A 319 9.99 2.09 -5.24
C PRO A 319 10.07 2.99 -4.02
N MET A 320 11.21 3.01 -3.36
CA MET A 320 11.43 3.87 -2.19
C MET A 320 11.69 5.30 -2.60
N HIS A 321 11.24 6.25 -1.75
CA HIS A 321 11.54 7.66 -1.93
C HIS A 321 13.05 7.92 -2.01
N PHE A 322 13.42 9.04 -2.61
CA PHE A 322 14.82 9.44 -2.83
C PHE A 322 15.66 8.42 -3.64
N GLY A 323 15.00 7.49 -4.34
CA GLY A 323 15.69 6.48 -5.13
C GLY A 323 16.54 5.52 -4.28
N LEU A 324 16.20 5.31 -3.01
CA LEU A 324 16.97 4.44 -2.10
C LEU A 324 17.03 3.00 -2.58
N GLY A 325 16.02 2.56 -3.31
CA GLY A 325 15.89 1.18 -3.80
C GLY A 325 14.44 0.78 -3.95
N THR A 326 14.19 -0.52 -3.87
CA THR A 326 12.85 -1.09 -4.06
C THR A 326 12.54 -2.10 -2.95
N LEU A 327 11.40 -1.95 -2.29
CA LEU A 327 10.82 -2.98 -1.43
C LEU A 327 9.94 -3.90 -2.27
N THR A 328 10.14 -5.20 -2.10
CA THR A 328 9.35 -6.23 -2.76
C THR A 328 8.68 -7.10 -1.70
N TYR A 329 7.35 -7.12 -1.73
CA TYR A 329 6.52 -7.97 -0.89
C TYR A 329 6.11 -9.18 -1.72
N THR A 330 6.43 -10.38 -1.28
CA THR A 330 6.07 -11.62 -1.98
C THR A 330 5.20 -12.49 -1.09
N LEU A 331 4.03 -12.90 -1.57
CA LEU A 331 3.13 -13.79 -0.86
C LEU A 331 3.86 -15.12 -0.58
N THR A 332 3.83 -15.55 0.69
CA THR A 332 4.43 -16.81 1.14
C THR A 332 3.43 -17.73 1.80
N LYS A 333 2.33 -17.17 2.35
CA LYS A 333 1.33 -17.95 3.06
C LYS A 333 -0.07 -17.39 2.84
N ALA A 334 -1.04 -18.30 2.65
CA ALA A 334 -2.45 -17.96 2.54
C ALA A 334 -3.28 -18.94 3.40
N ASP A 335 -3.97 -18.40 4.41
CA ASP A 335 -4.84 -19.17 5.29
C ASP A 335 -6.28 -18.70 5.16
N PHE A 336 -7.19 -19.66 5.17
CA PHE A 336 -8.62 -19.42 5.17
C PHE A 336 -9.24 -20.18 6.34
N SER A 337 -9.99 -19.48 7.17
CA SER A 337 -10.73 -20.08 8.27
C SER A 337 -12.18 -19.61 8.26
N VAL A 338 -13.07 -20.48 8.67
CA VAL A 338 -14.47 -20.15 8.98
C VAL A 338 -14.59 -20.38 10.47
N GLN A 339 -15.05 -19.39 11.22
CA GLN A 339 -15.41 -19.64 12.62
C GLN A 339 -16.62 -20.55 12.63
N ALA A 340 -16.47 -21.69 13.33
CA ALA A 340 -17.55 -22.67 13.52
C ALA A 340 -18.58 -22.14 14.54
#